data_8485b59edbdd6c2dcab16c1b771bc5ec
#
_entry.id   8485b59edbdd6c2dcab16c1b771bc5ec
#
_cell.length_a   1.000
_cell.length_b   1.000
_cell.length_c   1.000
_cell.angle_alpha   90.00
_cell.angle_beta   90.00
_cell.angle_gamma   90.00
#
_symmetry.space_group_name_H-M   'P 1'
#
loop_
_entity.id
_entity.type
_entity.pdbx_description
1 polymer ?
#
loop_
_entity_poly.entity_id
_entity_poly.type
_entity_poly.pdbx_seq_one_letter_code
_entity_poly.pdbx_strand_id
1 'polypeptide(L)'
;MNEIKTVGVAQTAHRSLLRKAESVITVDKGRGFIIEHRTLFDFGHGFKRLRRKLVVTASHCLPDPPKMPCYSYQEVTYENLLAPLGEKPSMWAECLFFDPVSDLAILGEPDNQRHGDQNDAYVALVDGREPFKIAAPVTGDGYMLSLDKVSWQPTPLNVHVNIWGVGLSTGPTYAGQSGSPIVDASGRAVAVVSIGSESLTGGSRTPMESGPQPILKFRLPSWVLKTTKGMARR
;
A
#
# COMPACT_ATOMS: atom_id res chain seq x y z
N MET A 1 -15.09 -36.99 1.21
CA MET A 1 -14.83 -36.40 -0.12
C MET A 1 -14.64 -34.89 -0.13
N ASN A 2 -14.46 -34.23 1.04
CA ASN A 2 -14.30 -32.76 1.16
C ASN A 2 -12.85 -32.26 1.37
N GLU A 3 -11.91 -33.13 1.71
CA GLU A 3 -10.52 -32.69 2.01
C GLU A 3 -9.69 -32.32 0.76
N ILE A 4 -9.95 -32.96 -0.38
CA ILE A 4 -9.15 -32.71 -1.60
C ILE A 4 -9.43 -31.32 -2.20
N LYS A 5 -10.65 -30.77 -2.04
CA LYS A 5 -10.97 -29.42 -2.53
C LYS A 5 -10.30 -28.32 -1.70
N THR A 6 -10.14 -28.52 -0.42
CA THR A 6 -9.54 -27.52 0.49
C THR A 6 -8.04 -27.35 0.24
N VAL A 7 -7.32 -28.44 -0.02
CA VAL A 7 -5.87 -28.39 -0.33
C VAL A 7 -5.58 -27.65 -1.63
N GLY A 8 -6.40 -27.85 -2.68
CA GLY A 8 -6.23 -27.18 -3.98
C GLY A 8 -6.45 -25.67 -3.92
N VAL A 9 -7.41 -25.21 -3.10
CA VAL A 9 -7.70 -23.77 -2.92
C VAL A 9 -6.58 -23.08 -2.14
N ALA A 10 -6.05 -23.70 -1.08
CA ALA A 10 -4.94 -23.16 -0.31
C ALA A 10 -3.65 -23.03 -1.15
N GLN A 11 -3.33 -24.01 -1.99
CA GLN A 11 -2.16 -23.94 -2.88
C GLN A 11 -2.29 -22.87 -3.96
N THR A 12 -3.48 -22.64 -4.49
CA THR A 12 -3.73 -21.62 -5.53
C THR A 12 -3.64 -20.22 -4.91
N ALA A 13 -4.21 -20.01 -3.72
CA ALA A 13 -4.09 -18.77 -2.95
C ALA A 13 -2.63 -18.46 -2.61
N HIS A 14 -1.86 -19.45 -2.18
CA HIS A 14 -0.45 -19.27 -1.86
C HIS A 14 0.39 -18.85 -3.07
N ARG A 15 0.19 -19.46 -4.25
CA ARG A 15 0.89 -19.07 -5.48
C ARG A 15 0.54 -17.64 -5.93
N SER A 16 -0.70 -17.24 -5.77
CA SER A 16 -1.14 -15.87 -6.06
C SER A 16 -0.46 -14.86 -5.13
N LEU A 17 -0.35 -15.17 -3.85
CA LEU A 17 0.32 -14.32 -2.85
C LEU A 17 1.83 -14.21 -3.11
N LEU A 18 2.50 -15.28 -3.53
CA LEU A 18 3.93 -15.23 -3.84
C LEU A 18 4.24 -14.23 -4.96
N ARG A 19 3.46 -14.21 -6.04
CA ARG A 19 3.61 -13.20 -7.11
C ARG A 19 3.35 -11.77 -6.61
N LYS A 20 2.46 -11.61 -5.66
CA LYS A 20 2.16 -10.29 -5.07
C LYS A 20 3.25 -9.79 -4.14
N ALA A 21 4.11 -10.64 -3.62
CA ALA A 21 5.27 -10.19 -2.85
C ALA A 21 6.20 -9.29 -3.68
N GLU A 22 6.32 -9.55 -4.99
CA GLU A 22 7.10 -8.71 -5.91
C GLU A 22 6.53 -7.29 -6.05
N SER A 23 5.25 -7.09 -5.75
CA SER A 23 4.58 -5.78 -5.79
C SER A 23 4.64 -5.04 -4.45
N VAL A 24 5.36 -5.58 -3.49
CA VAL A 24 5.82 -4.88 -2.29
C VAL A 24 7.24 -4.39 -2.56
N ILE A 25 7.51 -3.14 -2.23
CA ILE A 25 8.79 -2.47 -2.51
C ILE A 25 9.35 -1.83 -1.24
N THR A 26 10.61 -1.46 -1.25
CA THR A 26 11.23 -0.65 -0.21
C THR A 26 10.80 0.80 -0.36
N VAL A 27 10.44 1.44 0.75
CA VAL A 27 10.19 2.89 0.87
C VAL A 27 11.01 3.38 2.06
N ASP A 28 12.13 4.05 1.82
CA ASP A 28 13.14 4.42 2.82
C ASP A 28 13.48 3.25 3.77
N LYS A 29 13.13 3.34 5.04
CA LYS A 29 13.35 2.29 6.06
C LYS A 29 12.18 1.32 6.20
N GLY A 30 11.07 1.59 5.53
CA GLY A 30 9.86 0.78 5.54
C GLY A 30 9.58 0.12 4.20
N ARG A 31 8.31 -0.11 3.95
CA ARG A 31 7.80 -0.76 2.75
C ARG A 31 6.65 0.03 2.14
N GLY A 32 6.34 -0.27 0.91
CA GLY A 32 5.12 0.16 0.24
C GLY A 32 4.66 -0.92 -0.71
N PHE A 33 3.49 -0.76 -1.28
CA PHE A 33 2.96 -1.70 -2.24
C PHE A 33 2.24 -1.00 -3.38
N ILE A 34 2.24 -1.64 -4.53
CA ILE A 34 1.75 -1.07 -5.78
C ILE A 34 0.24 -1.30 -5.90
N ILE A 35 -0.48 -0.23 -6.22
CA ILE A 35 -1.90 -0.24 -6.60
C ILE A 35 -2.08 0.31 -8.01
N GLU A 36 -3.19 -0.01 -8.67
CA GLU A 36 -3.56 0.58 -9.95
C GLU A 36 -4.57 1.70 -9.73
N HIS A 37 -4.25 2.88 -10.25
CA HIS A 37 -5.16 4.01 -10.35
C HIS A 37 -5.57 4.21 -11.81
N ARG A 38 -6.86 4.44 -12.04
CA ARG A 38 -7.42 4.69 -13.38
C ARG A 38 -8.00 6.08 -13.45
N THR A 39 -7.44 6.90 -14.30
CA THR A 39 -7.90 8.26 -14.56
C THR A 39 -8.50 8.35 -15.96
N LEU A 40 -9.55 9.14 -16.09
CA LEU A 40 -10.09 9.53 -17.39
C LEU A 40 -9.52 10.91 -17.74
N PHE A 41 -8.77 10.98 -18.82
CA PHE A 41 -8.33 12.26 -19.40
C PHE A 41 -9.16 12.58 -20.64
N ASP A 42 -9.61 13.83 -20.74
CA ASP A 42 -10.19 14.39 -21.94
C ASP A 42 -9.08 15.04 -22.77
N PHE A 43 -8.82 14.49 -23.95
CA PHE A 43 -7.81 15.02 -24.89
C PHE A 43 -8.44 15.93 -25.96
N GLY A 44 -9.68 16.43 -25.76
CA GLY A 44 -10.40 17.24 -26.73
C GLY A 44 -10.97 16.46 -27.93
N HIS A 45 -10.54 15.23 -28.12
CA HIS A 45 -11.01 14.29 -29.15
C HIS A 45 -11.62 13.02 -28.55
N GLY A 46 -11.87 13.02 -27.23
CA GLY A 46 -12.48 11.92 -26.49
C GLY A 46 -11.69 11.53 -25.22
N PHE A 47 -12.37 10.78 -24.36
CA PHE A 47 -11.82 10.33 -23.09
C PHE A 47 -10.89 9.13 -23.30
N LYS A 48 -9.63 9.25 -22.89
CA LYS A 48 -8.70 8.13 -22.80
C LYS A 48 -8.54 7.70 -21.34
N ARG A 49 -8.67 6.40 -21.09
CA ARG A 49 -8.33 5.83 -19.77
C ARG A 49 -6.83 5.71 -19.67
N LEU A 50 -6.24 6.44 -18.76
CA LEU A 50 -4.87 6.23 -18.35
C LEU A 50 -4.86 5.33 -17.11
N ARG A 51 -3.96 4.36 -17.12
CA ARG A 51 -3.65 3.51 -15.97
C ARG A 51 -2.31 3.96 -15.44
N ARG A 52 -2.30 4.36 -14.17
CA ARG A 52 -1.08 4.68 -13.45
C ARG A 52 -0.92 3.73 -12.30
N LYS A 53 0.29 3.34 -12.02
CA LYS A 53 0.63 2.58 -10.82
C LYS A 53 1.13 3.53 -9.76
N LEU A 54 0.54 3.45 -8.59
CA LEU A 54 0.87 4.26 -7.42
C LEU A 54 1.41 3.35 -6.33
N VAL A 55 2.21 3.91 -5.44
CA VAL A 55 2.71 3.22 -4.26
C VAL A 55 1.97 3.72 -3.03
N VAL A 56 1.39 2.82 -2.25
CA VAL A 56 0.81 3.11 -0.94
C VAL A 56 1.80 2.68 0.13
N THR A 57 2.00 3.53 1.15
CA THR A 57 2.88 3.27 2.28
C THR A 57 2.31 3.87 3.57
N ALA A 58 2.92 3.59 4.71
CA ALA A 58 2.66 4.34 5.94
C ALA A 58 3.35 5.71 5.88
N SER A 59 2.70 6.76 6.36
CA SER A 59 3.23 8.13 6.25
C SER A 59 4.54 8.32 7.03
N HIS A 60 4.72 7.62 8.15
CA HIS A 60 5.96 7.65 8.93
C HIS A 60 7.15 6.96 8.24
N CYS A 61 6.94 6.24 7.13
CA CYS A 61 8.02 5.72 6.30
C CYS A 61 8.68 6.80 5.43
N LEU A 62 8.10 8.01 5.34
CA LEU A 62 8.74 9.11 4.62
C LEU A 62 9.80 9.79 5.51
N PRO A 63 11.00 10.09 4.98
CA PRO A 63 12.10 10.61 5.79
C PRO A 63 11.81 12.00 6.38
N ASP A 64 11.18 12.87 5.61
CA ASP A 64 10.78 14.21 6.02
C ASP A 64 9.33 14.45 5.60
N PRO A 65 8.36 14.18 6.49
CA PRO A 65 6.97 14.34 6.13
C PRO A 65 6.67 15.79 5.72
N PRO A 66 5.79 15.99 4.72
CA PRO A 66 5.39 17.34 4.32
C PRO A 66 4.88 18.13 5.51
N LYS A 67 5.36 19.38 5.67
CA LYS A 67 4.96 20.26 6.79
C LYS A 67 3.48 20.63 6.76
N MET A 68 2.82 20.42 5.64
CA MET A 68 1.37 20.62 5.46
C MET A 68 0.78 19.43 4.71
N PRO A 69 -0.48 19.05 5.00
CA PRO A 69 -1.14 18.02 4.22
C PRO A 69 -1.08 18.37 2.73
N CYS A 70 -0.69 17.42 1.89
CA CYS A 70 -0.60 17.61 0.44
C CYS A 70 -2.00 17.74 -0.20
N TYR A 71 -2.81 18.67 0.27
CA TYR A 71 -4.09 19.05 -0.36
C TYR A 71 -3.94 20.22 -1.33
N SER A 72 -2.82 20.92 -1.27
CA SER A 72 -2.50 22.03 -2.15
C SER A 72 -1.26 21.67 -2.95
N TYR A 73 -1.34 21.73 -4.23
CA TYR A 73 -0.39 21.77 -5.35
C TYR A 73 1.14 21.89 -5.05
N GLN A 74 1.58 21.71 -3.82
CA GLN A 74 2.99 21.57 -3.47
C GLN A 74 3.37 20.11 -3.57
N GLU A 75 3.77 19.73 -4.75
CA GLU A 75 4.41 18.47 -5.04
C GLU A 75 5.69 18.37 -4.21
N VAL A 76 5.76 17.38 -3.33
CA VAL A 76 6.98 17.08 -2.59
C VAL A 76 7.63 15.89 -3.24
N THR A 77 8.74 16.12 -3.93
CA THR A 77 9.55 15.07 -4.54
C THR A 77 10.58 14.58 -3.53
N TYR A 78 10.63 13.29 -3.31
CA TYR A 78 11.61 12.62 -2.48
C TYR A 78 12.67 11.95 -3.34
N GLU A 79 13.92 12.26 -3.06
CA GLU A 79 15.07 11.62 -3.70
C GLU A 79 15.43 10.32 -2.97
N ASN A 80 15.87 9.30 -3.72
CA ASN A 80 16.37 8.04 -3.17
C ASN A 80 15.40 7.41 -2.15
N LEU A 81 14.12 7.38 -2.48
CA LEU A 81 13.06 6.90 -1.60
C LEU A 81 12.67 5.45 -1.86
N LEU A 82 12.66 5.02 -3.13
CA LEU A 82 12.15 3.72 -3.55
C LEU A 82 13.26 2.79 -4.05
N ALA A 83 13.03 1.48 -3.88
CA ALA A 83 13.82 0.41 -4.47
C ALA A 83 13.01 -0.91 -4.55
N PRO A 84 13.47 -1.92 -5.29
CA PRO A 84 13.01 -3.30 -5.11
C PRO A 84 13.09 -3.71 -3.65
N LEU A 85 12.19 -4.60 -3.21
CA LEU A 85 12.09 -4.98 -1.80
C LEU A 85 13.41 -5.56 -1.26
N GLY A 86 13.94 -4.90 -0.25
CA GLY A 86 15.20 -5.31 0.39
C GLY A 86 16.45 -4.68 -0.17
N GLU A 87 16.33 -3.92 -1.24
CA GLU A 87 17.44 -3.14 -1.79
C GLU A 87 17.50 -1.74 -1.16
N LYS A 88 18.65 -1.08 -1.30
CA LYS A 88 18.85 0.29 -0.85
C LYS A 88 18.06 1.24 -1.76
N PRO A 89 17.28 2.18 -1.21
CA PRO A 89 16.57 3.18 -1.98
C PRO A 89 17.49 4.01 -2.90
N SER A 90 17.10 4.13 -4.16
CA SER A 90 17.84 4.88 -5.18
C SER A 90 16.94 5.60 -6.19
N MET A 91 15.65 5.32 -6.19
CA MET A 91 14.69 5.91 -7.12
C MET A 91 13.87 6.97 -6.42
N TRP A 92 13.47 7.97 -7.18
CA TRP A 92 12.69 9.10 -6.68
C TRP A 92 11.20 8.81 -6.74
N ALA A 93 10.43 9.53 -5.91
CA ALA A 93 8.98 9.50 -5.96
C ALA A 93 8.40 10.85 -5.55
N GLU A 94 7.23 11.16 -6.09
CA GLU A 94 6.44 12.31 -5.72
C GLU A 94 5.36 11.93 -4.72
N CYS A 95 5.21 12.72 -3.65
CA CYS A 95 4.15 12.53 -2.68
C CYS A 95 2.84 13.16 -3.18
N LEU A 96 1.89 12.33 -3.57
CA LEU A 96 0.58 12.75 -4.09
C LEU A 96 -0.48 12.91 -2.99
N PHE A 97 -0.29 12.23 -1.87
CA PHE A 97 -1.19 12.29 -0.72
C PHE A 97 -0.42 11.94 0.55
N PHE A 98 -0.69 12.69 1.61
CA PHE A 98 -0.11 12.48 2.92
C PHE A 98 -1.16 12.75 4.00
N ASP A 99 -1.42 11.75 4.85
CA ASP A 99 -2.31 11.86 6.00
C ASP A 99 -1.61 11.31 7.24
N PRO A 100 -1.04 12.17 8.07
CA PRO A 100 -0.33 11.75 9.29
C PRO A 100 -1.28 11.21 10.37
N VAL A 101 -2.56 11.59 10.32
CA VAL A 101 -3.56 11.12 11.29
C VAL A 101 -3.94 9.67 11.03
N SER A 102 -4.11 9.32 9.75
CA SER A 102 -4.36 7.93 9.34
C SER A 102 -3.09 7.13 9.10
N ASP A 103 -1.92 7.76 9.24
CA ASP A 103 -0.62 7.18 8.91
C ASP A 103 -0.57 6.56 7.51
N LEU A 104 -1.01 7.31 6.50
CA LEU A 104 -1.03 6.91 5.10
C LEU A 104 -0.36 7.93 4.19
N ALA A 105 0.39 7.43 3.22
CA ALA A 105 0.89 8.21 2.10
C ALA A 105 0.69 7.48 0.77
N ILE A 106 0.57 8.26 -0.31
CA ILE A 106 0.52 7.76 -1.69
C ILE A 106 1.63 8.46 -2.46
N LEU A 107 2.43 7.65 -3.14
CA LEU A 107 3.53 8.10 -3.96
C LEU A 107 3.23 7.80 -5.43
N GLY A 108 3.69 8.67 -6.29
CA GLY A 108 3.59 8.58 -7.73
C GLY A 108 4.91 8.80 -8.44
N GLU A 109 4.83 8.74 -9.76
CA GLU A 109 5.96 9.06 -10.65
C GLU A 109 6.38 10.53 -10.46
N PRO A 110 7.69 10.84 -10.41
CA PRO A 110 8.18 12.21 -10.45
C PRO A 110 7.77 12.93 -11.74
N ASP A 111 7.69 14.27 -11.68
CA ASP A 111 7.36 15.08 -12.86
C ASP A 111 8.35 14.81 -14.00
N ASN A 112 7.82 14.26 -15.10
CA ASN A 112 8.63 13.90 -16.27
C ASN A 112 9.32 15.10 -16.95
N GLN A 113 8.76 16.30 -16.87
CA GLN A 113 9.36 17.50 -17.46
C GLN A 113 10.61 17.96 -16.70
N ARG A 114 10.64 17.69 -15.38
CA ARG A 114 11.75 18.08 -14.50
C ARG A 114 12.74 16.96 -14.24
N HIS A 115 12.25 15.72 -14.19
CA HIS A 115 12.99 14.55 -13.68
C HIS A 115 12.78 13.31 -14.57
N GLY A 116 12.97 13.46 -15.89
CA GLY A 116 12.67 12.41 -16.88
C GLY A 116 13.31 11.06 -16.56
N ASP A 117 14.62 11.02 -16.26
CA ASP A 117 15.32 9.77 -15.93
C ASP A 117 14.76 9.11 -14.68
N GLN A 118 14.32 9.89 -13.68
CA GLN A 118 13.73 9.37 -12.45
C GLN A 118 12.29 8.93 -12.65
N ASN A 119 11.56 9.59 -13.54
CA ASN A 119 10.25 9.13 -13.98
C ASN A 119 10.35 7.76 -14.66
N ASP A 120 11.29 7.59 -15.59
CA ASP A 120 11.54 6.32 -16.27
C ASP A 120 11.95 5.21 -15.29
N ALA A 121 12.80 5.53 -14.31
CA ALA A 121 13.20 4.60 -13.26
C ALA A 121 12.01 4.18 -12.38
N TYR A 122 11.14 5.13 -12.01
CA TYR A 122 9.91 4.81 -11.28
C TYR A 122 9.00 3.89 -12.10
N VAL A 123 8.76 4.22 -13.37
CA VAL A 123 7.93 3.41 -14.28
C VAL A 123 8.52 2.01 -14.41
N ALA A 124 9.82 1.88 -14.60
CA ALA A 124 10.50 0.58 -14.67
C ALA A 124 10.34 -0.23 -13.37
N LEU A 125 10.39 0.44 -12.21
CA LEU A 125 10.16 -0.22 -10.91
C LEU A 125 8.76 -0.79 -10.80
N VAL A 126 7.73 -0.08 -11.22
CA VAL A 126 6.34 -0.48 -11.00
C VAL A 126 5.74 -1.29 -12.14
N ASP A 127 6.24 -1.12 -13.38
CA ASP A 127 5.78 -1.87 -14.54
C ASP A 127 6.13 -3.36 -14.43
N GLY A 128 5.32 -4.19 -15.04
CA GLY A 128 5.48 -5.65 -14.94
C GLY A 128 5.00 -6.24 -13.60
N ARG A 129 4.80 -5.45 -12.55
CA ARG A 129 4.32 -5.92 -11.25
C ARG A 129 2.80 -5.93 -11.18
N GLU A 130 2.23 -6.97 -10.57
CA GLU A 130 0.77 -7.11 -10.43
C GLU A 130 0.25 -6.21 -9.29
N PRO A 131 -0.57 -5.17 -9.57
CA PRO A 131 -1.04 -4.26 -8.52
C PRO A 131 -2.02 -4.95 -7.58
N PHE A 132 -2.00 -4.54 -6.30
CA PHE A 132 -3.00 -4.97 -5.34
C PHE A 132 -4.37 -4.34 -5.65
N LYS A 133 -5.41 -5.14 -5.57
CA LYS A 133 -6.80 -4.65 -5.54
C LYS A 133 -7.14 -4.25 -4.11
N ILE A 134 -7.80 -3.11 -3.94
CA ILE A 134 -8.24 -2.63 -2.62
C ILE A 134 -9.62 -3.20 -2.31
N ALA A 135 -9.79 -3.70 -1.10
CA ALA A 135 -11.07 -4.19 -0.58
C ALA A 135 -11.38 -3.63 0.81
N ALA A 136 -12.65 -3.70 1.20
CA ALA A 136 -13.03 -3.51 2.59
C ALA A 136 -12.63 -4.76 3.40
N PRO A 137 -12.11 -4.61 4.62
CA PRO A 137 -11.81 -5.76 5.46
C PRO A 137 -13.10 -6.44 5.94
N VAL A 138 -12.99 -7.74 6.14
CA VAL A 138 -14.01 -8.56 6.80
C VAL A 138 -13.26 -9.34 7.88
N THR A 139 -13.88 -9.51 9.05
CA THR A 139 -13.31 -10.35 10.12
C THR A 139 -13.09 -11.78 9.62
N GLY A 140 -11.90 -12.32 9.84
CA GLY A 140 -11.50 -13.64 9.35
C GLY A 140 -10.00 -13.76 9.18
N ASP A 141 -9.59 -14.58 8.23
CA ASP A 141 -8.19 -14.81 7.93
C ASP A 141 -7.64 -13.81 6.91
N GLY A 142 -6.40 -13.39 7.15
CA GLY A 142 -5.63 -12.56 6.26
C GLY A 142 -4.15 -12.93 6.30
N TYR A 143 -3.34 -12.14 5.61
CA TYR A 143 -1.90 -12.36 5.55
C TYR A 143 -1.14 -11.04 5.59
N MET A 144 0.06 -11.08 6.17
CA MET A 144 1.06 -10.02 6.14
C MET A 144 2.38 -10.56 5.59
N LEU A 145 3.11 -9.73 4.87
CA LEU A 145 4.43 -10.12 4.38
C LEU A 145 5.42 -10.13 5.55
N SER A 146 6.11 -11.27 5.72
CA SER A 146 7.09 -11.48 6.80
C SER A 146 8.31 -10.59 6.70
N LEU A 147 9.14 -10.59 7.73
CA LEU A 147 10.41 -9.85 7.74
C LEU A 147 11.43 -10.40 6.74
N ASP A 148 11.39 -11.70 6.44
CA ASP A 148 12.23 -12.34 5.42
C ASP A 148 11.93 -11.85 3.99
N LYS A 149 10.82 -11.11 3.82
CA LYS A 149 10.38 -10.48 2.56
C LYS A 149 9.93 -11.48 1.48
N VAL A 150 9.82 -12.75 1.81
CA VAL A 150 9.53 -13.83 0.87
C VAL A 150 8.20 -14.52 1.19
N SER A 151 7.91 -14.73 2.47
CA SER A 151 6.75 -15.49 2.92
C SER A 151 5.60 -14.61 3.38
N TRP A 152 4.39 -15.05 3.15
CA TRP A 152 3.18 -14.46 3.70
C TRP A 152 2.78 -15.20 4.97
N GLN A 153 2.73 -14.50 6.08
CA GLN A 153 2.35 -15.03 7.37
C GLN A 153 0.85 -14.86 7.59
N PRO A 154 0.14 -15.91 8.01
CA PRO A 154 -1.25 -15.79 8.41
C PRO A 154 -1.41 -14.79 9.56
N THR A 155 -2.44 -13.98 9.49
CA THR A 155 -2.80 -13.02 10.55
C THR A 155 -4.31 -12.94 10.67
N PRO A 156 -4.88 -12.92 11.89
CA PRO A 156 -6.29 -12.66 12.05
C PRO A 156 -6.62 -11.22 11.65
N LEU A 157 -7.73 -11.05 10.97
CA LEU A 157 -8.32 -9.75 10.68
C LEU A 157 -9.51 -9.55 11.64
N ASN A 158 -9.38 -8.66 12.60
CA ASN A 158 -10.45 -8.33 13.52
C ASN A 158 -10.96 -6.92 13.23
N VAL A 159 -12.14 -6.84 12.62
CA VAL A 159 -12.80 -5.56 12.32
C VAL A 159 -13.60 -5.10 13.52
N HIS A 160 -13.32 -3.90 14.00
CA HIS A 160 -14.00 -3.27 15.11
C HIS A 160 -14.81 -2.08 14.64
N VAL A 161 -16.03 -1.95 15.16
CA VAL A 161 -16.86 -0.78 14.95
C VAL A 161 -17.08 -0.12 16.32
N ASN A 162 -16.70 1.13 16.44
CA ASN A 162 -16.90 1.90 17.66
C ASN A 162 -17.37 3.32 17.31
N ILE A 163 -17.56 4.18 18.33
CA ILE A 163 -18.00 5.57 18.15
C ILE A 163 -17.03 6.42 17.31
N TRP A 164 -15.78 6.00 17.17
CA TRP A 164 -14.73 6.67 16.40
C TRP A 164 -14.64 6.16 14.95
N GLY A 165 -15.45 5.16 14.59
CA GLY A 165 -15.48 4.58 13.26
C GLY A 165 -15.08 3.11 13.19
N VAL A 166 -14.55 2.70 12.04
CA VAL A 166 -14.14 1.33 11.79
C VAL A 166 -12.63 1.22 11.93
N GLY A 167 -12.19 0.30 12.77
CA GLY A 167 -10.79 -0.07 12.98
C GLY A 167 -10.52 -1.51 12.58
N LEU A 168 -9.25 -1.83 12.33
CA LEU A 168 -8.77 -3.18 12.06
C LEU A 168 -7.60 -3.47 12.99
N SER A 169 -7.66 -4.56 13.73
CA SER A 169 -6.51 -5.14 14.42
C SER A 169 -6.10 -6.45 13.78
N THR A 170 -4.82 -6.76 13.89
CA THR A 170 -4.19 -7.95 13.33
C THR A 170 -3.36 -8.66 14.40
N GLY A 171 -2.70 -9.74 14.04
CA GLY A 171 -1.63 -10.31 14.83
C GLY A 171 -0.44 -9.34 15.00
N PRO A 172 0.61 -9.76 15.73
CA PRO A 172 1.76 -8.93 16.04
C PRO A 172 2.45 -8.43 14.77
N THR A 173 2.93 -7.19 14.82
CA THR A 173 3.72 -6.54 13.77
C THR A 173 5.14 -6.28 14.27
N TYR A 174 6.09 -6.12 13.35
CA TYR A 174 7.51 -5.94 13.67
C TYR A 174 8.07 -4.71 12.96
N ALA A 175 9.09 -4.11 13.56
CA ALA A 175 9.85 -3.04 12.93
C ALA A 175 10.38 -3.49 11.53
N GLY A 176 10.21 -2.63 10.53
CA GLY A 176 10.54 -2.93 9.13
C GLY A 176 9.39 -3.55 8.32
N GLN A 177 8.23 -3.84 8.94
CA GLN A 177 7.01 -4.20 8.21
C GLN A 177 6.14 -2.98 7.87
N SER A 178 6.40 -1.83 8.49
CA SER A 178 5.64 -0.58 8.25
C SER A 178 5.48 -0.29 6.77
N GLY A 179 4.27 0.08 6.36
CA GLY A 179 3.92 0.31 4.96
C GLY A 179 3.60 -0.95 4.16
N SER A 180 3.81 -2.16 4.70
CA SER A 180 3.39 -3.40 4.03
C SER A 180 1.88 -3.50 3.90
N PRO A 181 1.36 -4.16 2.84
CA PRO A 181 -0.06 -4.44 2.74
C PRO A 181 -0.48 -5.52 3.73
N ILE A 182 -1.64 -5.33 4.35
CA ILE A 182 -2.40 -6.38 5.00
C ILE A 182 -3.43 -6.84 3.97
N VAL A 183 -3.44 -8.14 3.67
CA VAL A 183 -4.32 -8.69 2.64
C VAL A 183 -5.33 -9.67 3.22
N ASP A 184 -6.50 -9.74 2.59
CA ASP A 184 -7.50 -10.75 2.88
C ASP A 184 -7.13 -12.12 2.28
N ALA A 185 -7.92 -13.15 2.57
CA ALA A 185 -7.73 -14.50 2.05
C ALA A 185 -7.73 -14.59 0.50
N SER A 186 -8.22 -13.56 -0.19
CA SER A 186 -8.20 -13.45 -1.65
C SER A 186 -6.98 -12.67 -2.18
N GLY A 187 -6.07 -12.24 -1.31
CA GLY A 187 -4.88 -11.44 -1.67
C GLY A 187 -5.20 -10.01 -2.07
N ARG A 188 -6.34 -9.45 -1.64
CA ARG A 188 -6.69 -8.04 -1.83
C ARG A 188 -6.21 -7.23 -0.64
N ALA A 189 -5.59 -6.08 -0.88
CA ALA A 189 -5.14 -5.19 0.18
C ALA A 189 -6.34 -4.55 0.91
N VAL A 190 -6.39 -4.71 2.22
CA VAL A 190 -7.45 -4.18 3.08
C VAL A 190 -6.96 -3.06 3.99
N ALA A 191 -5.68 -3.11 4.39
CA ALA A 191 -5.06 -2.11 5.26
C ALA A 191 -3.56 -2.02 5.01
N VAL A 192 -2.91 -1.11 5.71
CA VAL A 192 -1.45 -0.93 5.73
C VAL A 192 -0.93 -1.27 7.13
N VAL A 193 0.22 -1.91 7.21
CA VAL A 193 0.92 -2.07 8.49
C VAL A 193 1.41 -0.71 8.96
N SER A 194 0.89 -0.24 10.07
CA SER A 194 1.30 0.97 10.77
C SER A 194 1.79 0.59 12.16
N ILE A 195 2.85 1.21 12.62
CA ILE A 195 3.33 1.01 13.99
C ILE A 195 2.46 1.90 14.87
N GLY A 196 1.50 1.29 15.58
CA GLY A 196 0.78 1.96 16.65
C GLY A 196 1.74 2.26 17.81
N SER A 197 1.73 3.50 18.26
CA SER A 197 2.42 4.09 19.43
C SER A 197 3.77 3.46 19.80
N GLU A 198 4.81 4.25 19.65
CA GLU A 198 6.16 3.97 20.08
C GLU A 198 6.18 3.34 21.47
N SER A 199 6.64 2.11 21.56
CA SER A 199 7.28 1.66 22.77
C SER A 199 8.59 2.45 22.88
N LEU A 200 8.62 3.44 23.75
CA LEU A 200 9.77 4.32 24.04
C LEU A 200 10.99 3.58 24.63
N THR A 201 10.98 2.26 24.60
CA THR A 201 12.09 1.44 25.07
C THR A 201 12.81 0.82 23.89
N GLY A 202 13.97 1.37 23.62
CA GLY A 202 14.81 1.03 22.47
C GLY A 202 15.08 -0.46 22.30
N GLY A 203 15.12 -0.85 21.02
CA GLY A 203 16.02 -1.90 20.56
C GLY A 203 15.60 -3.34 20.77
N SER A 204 14.33 -3.71 20.89
CA SER A 204 13.94 -5.11 20.98
C SER A 204 13.11 -5.56 19.77
N ARG A 205 13.42 -6.78 19.25
CA ARG A 205 12.56 -7.52 18.31
C ARG A 205 11.30 -8.06 18.98
N THR A 206 10.78 -7.37 19.99
CA THR A 206 9.51 -7.72 20.64
C THR A 206 8.36 -7.44 19.70
N PRO A 207 7.39 -8.35 19.58
CA PRO A 207 6.16 -8.08 18.84
C PRO A 207 5.47 -6.88 19.49
N MET A 208 5.20 -5.84 18.70
CA MET A 208 4.44 -4.70 19.15
C MET A 208 2.95 -5.09 19.10
N GLU A 209 2.21 -4.76 20.15
CA GLU A 209 0.76 -4.80 20.07
C GLU A 209 0.34 -3.86 18.96
N SER A 210 -0.25 -4.41 17.90
CA SER A 210 -0.67 -3.60 16.76
C SER A 210 -1.81 -2.68 17.19
N GLY A 211 -1.58 -1.39 17.12
CA GLY A 211 -2.64 -0.40 17.12
C GLY A 211 -3.59 -0.60 15.94
N PRO A 212 -4.69 0.16 15.85
CA PRO A 212 -5.62 0.03 14.73
C PRO A 212 -4.91 0.34 13.41
N GLN A 213 -4.88 -0.65 12.53
CA GLN A 213 -4.27 -0.51 11.20
C GLN A 213 -5.15 0.37 10.30
N PRO A 214 -4.58 1.31 9.51
CA PRO A 214 -5.34 2.15 8.61
C PRO A 214 -6.01 1.34 7.50
N ILE A 215 -7.34 1.39 7.46
CA ILE A 215 -8.14 0.66 6.49
C ILE A 215 -8.21 1.43 5.18
N LEU A 216 -7.65 0.87 4.11
CA LEU A 216 -7.52 1.53 2.81
C LEU A 216 -8.84 2.05 2.25
N LYS A 217 -9.91 1.25 2.31
CA LYS A 217 -11.21 1.60 1.75
C LYS A 217 -11.84 2.84 2.38
N PHE A 218 -11.48 3.15 3.63
CA PHE A 218 -12.06 4.26 4.39
C PHE A 218 -11.10 5.46 4.55
N ARG A 219 -9.81 5.26 4.31
CA ARG A 219 -8.78 6.28 4.54
C ARG A 219 -8.15 6.82 3.27
N LEU A 220 -8.10 6.01 2.21
CA LEU A 220 -7.62 6.52 0.92
C LEU A 220 -8.59 7.56 0.34
N PRO A 221 -8.06 8.61 -0.31
CA PRO A 221 -8.87 9.63 -0.94
C PRO A 221 -9.74 9.04 -2.07
N SER A 222 -10.88 9.65 -2.29
CA SER A 222 -11.87 9.15 -3.24
C SER A 222 -11.35 9.09 -4.68
N TRP A 223 -10.39 9.95 -5.05
CA TRP A 223 -9.79 9.94 -6.39
C TRP A 223 -8.96 8.67 -6.64
N VAL A 224 -8.36 8.07 -5.60
CA VAL A 224 -7.66 6.79 -5.70
C VAL A 224 -8.65 5.63 -5.81
N LEU A 225 -9.73 5.69 -5.02
CA LEU A 225 -10.72 4.60 -4.93
C LEU A 225 -11.71 4.57 -6.09
N LYS A 226 -11.93 5.72 -6.74
CA LYS A 226 -12.82 5.81 -7.90
C LYS A 226 -12.14 5.22 -9.13
N THR A 227 -12.30 3.92 -9.31
CA THR A 227 -12.41 3.40 -10.68
C THR A 227 -13.68 4.02 -11.22
N THR A 228 -13.60 4.99 -12.11
CA THR A 228 -14.78 5.58 -12.75
C THR A 228 -15.58 4.48 -13.44
N LYS A 229 -16.55 3.89 -12.72
CA LYS A 229 -17.71 3.30 -13.37
C LYS A 229 -18.39 4.45 -14.09
N GLY A 230 -18.52 4.31 -15.41
CA GLY A 230 -18.93 5.34 -16.32
C GLY A 230 -19.94 6.32 -15.78
N MET A 231 -19.72 7.60 -16.07
CA MET A 231 -20.82 8.53 -16.17
C MET A 231 -21.79 7.94 -17.18
N ALA A 232 -22.87 7.33 -16.69
CA ALA A 232 -24.00 7.03 -17.54
C ALA A 232 -24.40 8.34 -18.20
N ARG A 233 -24.39 8.38 -19.52
CA ARG A 233 -24.98 9.47 -20.29
C ARG A 233 -26.41 9.62 -19.79
N ARG A 234 -26.74 10.76 -19.22
CA ARG A 234 -28.09 11.29 -19.22
C ARG A 234 -28.33 12.02 -20.53
#